data_b16fa1dece5a44748c9791f4c73de20d
#
_entry.id   b16fa1dece5a44748c9791f4c73de20d
#
_cell.length_a   1.000
_cell.length_b   1.000
_cell.length_c   1.000
_cell.angle_alpha   90.00
_cell.angle_beta   90.00
_cell.angle_gamma   90.00
#
_symmetry.space_group_name_H-M   'P 1'
#
loop_
_entity.id
_entity.type
_entity.pdbx_description
1 polymer ?
#
loop_
_entity_poly.entity_id
_entity_poly.type
_entity_poly.pdbx_seq_one_letter_code
_entity_poly.pdbx_strand_id
1 'polypeptide(L)'
;MAALLLLGVSSGLPLYLTSKTLQAWMTVEKVDLGAIGLFSLVGLPYSLKFLWAPLLDRFALPFLGRRRGWLIVIQSALLVAIALMALQKPASGLQLLAINALVIAFLSATQDIAADAYRADVLEEREMGAGAAVFVLGYRIALLLTGSLALILADQIPWTVVYLLISGVMLIGLIATMTAPEPEERVRPPASLADAVLLPFGEFFQRLGLLQGVLILVFIVLYKLGDALVNNMSTPFLLQTGFTQTDIGAIQGGMGLIATIVGTLAGGALLSKIGINRSLWVFGGLQALSNLTYFIQAQLGRDYRFMVLNINIENFCAGLGTAAFVAFLMSLCNQRFSATQYALLSSLMAVSRDILVAPAGRLAAITGWPLFFLISIAAALPGLLLLPVFAPWNPRTFPMPRPGLDDEEEDSYQL
;
A
#
# COMPACT_ATOMS: atom_id res chain seq x y z
N MET A 1 10.75 8.02 20.63
CA MET A 1 11.28 7.11 19.58
C MET A 1 10.86 5.66 19.78
N ALA A 2 11.12 4.98 20.93
CA ALA A 2 10.71 3.59 21.15
C ALA A 2 9.20 3.35 20.96
N ALA A 3 8.35 4.23 21.50
CA ALA A 3 6.90 4.15 21.30
C ALA A 3 6.51 4.24 19.81
N LEU A 4 7.17 5.09 19.01
CA LEU A 4 6.92 5.19 17.57
C LEU A 4 7.32 3.93 16.80
N LEU A 5 8.42 3.27 17.19
CA LEU A 5 8.80 1.98 16.63
C LEU A 5 7.71 0.93 16.86
N LEU A 6 7.25 0.80 18.10
CA LEU A 6 6.24 -0.19 18.48
C LEU A 6 4.86 0.13 17.90
N LEU A 7 4.51 1.42 17.78
CA LEU A 7 3.33 1.86 17.03
C LEU A 7 3.44 1.50 15.55
N GLY A 8 4.61 1.68 14.94
CA GLY A 8 4.86 1.24 13.57
C GLY A 8 4.68 -0.26 13.40
N VAL A 9 5.19 -1.06 14.36
CA VAL A 9 4.97 -2.52 14.36
C VAL A 9 3.47 -2.83 14.42
N SER A 10 2.74 -2.26 15.35
CA SER A 10 1.30 -2.56 15.50
C SER A 10 0.48 -2.11 14.27
N SER A 11 0.85 -1.00 13.61
CA SER A 11 0.18 -0.54 12.38
C SER A 11 0.43 -1.46 11.18
N GLY A 12 1.63 -2.04 11.07
CA GLY A 12 1.97 -2.90 9.95
C GLY A 12 1.41 -4.33 10.04
N LEU A 13 1.12 -4.84 11.27
CA LEU A 13 0.70 -6.23 11.49
C LEU A 13 -0.55 -6.63 10.68
N PRO A 14 -1.66 -5.88 10.66
CA PRO A 14 -2.87 -6.34 10.01
C PRO A 14 -2.81 -6.40 8.48
N LEU A 15 -1.92 -5.62 7.85
CA LEU A 15 -1.89 -5.47 6.40
C LEU A 15 -1.63 -6.80 5.68
N TYR A 16 -0.55 -7.51 6.00
CA TYR A 16 -0.26 -8.80 5.38
C TYR A 16 -1.13 -9.91 5.96
N LEU A 17 -1.56 -9.77 7.21
CA LEU A 17 -2.42 -10.73 7.87
C LEU A 17 -3.78 -10.87 7.17
N THR A 18 -4.32 -9.78 6.62
CA THR A 18 -5.58 -9.78 5.86
C THR A 18 -5.38 -9.89 4.34
N SER A 19 -4.14 -9.93 3.86
CA SER A 19 -3.82 -10.08 2.44
C SER A 19 -2.96 -11.31 2.18
N LYS A 20 -1.65 -11.20 2.09
CA LYS A 20 -0.72 -12.27 1.71
C LYS A 20 -0.82 -13.52 2.57
N THR A 21 -0.83 -13.33 3.89
CA THR A 21 -0.90 -14.44 4.87
C THR A 21 -2.24 -15.13 4.81
N LEU A 22 -3.34 -14.35 4.69
CA LEU A 22 -4.67 -14.91 4.53
C LEU A 22 -4.83 -15.65 3.19
N GLN A 23 -4.29 -15.12 2.10
CA GLN A 23 -4.26 -15.80 0.80
C GLN A 23 -3.53 -17.14 0.86
N ALA A 24 -2.40 -17.20 1.57
CA ALA A 24 -1.66 -18.44 1.78
C ALA A 24 -2.51 -19.44 2.56
N TRP A 25 -3.12 -19.03 3.67
CA TRP A 25 -4.01 -19.90 4.45
C TRP A 25 -5.18 -20.43 3.63
N MET A 26 -5.89 -19.55 2.93
CA MET A 26 -7.01 -19.97 2.05
C MET A 26 -6.55 -20.92 0.94
N THR A 27 -5.36 -20.73 0.37
CA THR A 27 -4.82 -21.58 -0.68
C THR A 27 -4.50 -22.98 -0.16
N VAL A 28 -3.89 -23.08 1.04
CA VAL A 28 -3.59 -24.37 1.71
C VAL A 28 -4.89 -25.12 2.06
N GLU A 29 -5.91 -24.39 2.49
CA GLU A 29 -7.26 -24.94 2.78
C GLU A 29 -8.07 -25.22 1.49
N LYS A 30 -7.45 -25.07 0.31
CA LYS A 30 -8.06 -25.34 -1.01
C LYS A 30 -9.31 -24.53 -1.31
N VAL A 31 -9.37 -23.29 -0.82
CA VAL A 31 -10.41 -22.34 -1.20
C VAL A 31 -10.28 -22.00 -2.69
N ASP A 32 -11.41 -21.81 -3.36
CA ASP A 32 -11.45 -21.45 -4.77
C ASP A 32 -10.64 -20.17 -5.08
N LEU A 33 -9.86 -20.21 -6.18
CA LEU A 33 -9.03 -19.08 -6.60
C LEU A 33 -9.84 -17.80 -6.86
N GLY A 34 -11.05 -17.96 -7.40
CA GLY A 34 -11.96 -16.82 -7.64
C GLY A 34 -12.34 -16.14 -6.34
N ALA A 35 -12.63 -16.91 -5.29
CA ALA A 35 -12.89 -16.38 -3.96
C ALA A 35 -11.64 -15.70 -3.37
N ILE A 36 -10.46 -16.32 -3.50
CA ILE A 36 -9.18 -15.71 -3.04
C ILE A 36 -8.93 -14.36 -3.72
N GLY A 37 -9.20 -14.26 -5.03
CA GLY A 37 -9.06 -13.00 -5.76
C GLY A 37 -9.98 -11.90 -5.22
N LEU A 38 -11.23 -12.24 -4.88
CA LEU A 38 -12.21 -11.30 -4.32
C LEU A 38 -11.76 -10.73 -2.95
N PHE A 39 -10.91 -11.42 -2.20
CA PHE A 39 -10.37 -10.91 -0.94
C PHE A 39 -9.45 -9.68 -1.12
N SER A 40 -9.08 -9.31 -2.35
CA SER A 40 -8.45 -8.02 -2.61
C SER A 40 -9.34 -6.84 -2.18
N LEU A 41 -10.66 -7.00 -2.26
CA LEU A 41 -11.64 -5.99 -1.82
C LEU A 41 -11.58 -5.68 -0.31
N VAL A 42 -11.01 -6.59 0.49
CA VAL A 42 -10.75 -6.34 1.91
C VAL A 42 -9.78 -5.16 2.11
N GLY A 43 -8.98 -4.82 1.10
CA GLY A 43 -8.10 -3.65 1.11
C GLY A 43 -8.81 -2.29 0.99
N LEU A 44 -10.08 -2.25 0.58
CA LEU A 44 -10.84 -1.01 0.34
C LEU A 44 -10.82 0.00 1.52
N PRO A 45 -10.93 -0.41 2.79
CA PRO A 45 -10.85 0.53 3.89
C PRO A 45 -9.55 1.36 3.89
N TYR A 46 -8.41 0.80 3.54
CA TYR A 46 -7.15 1.55 3.47
C TYR A 46 -7.18 2.65 2.40
N SER A 47 -7.91 2.42 1.31
CA SER A 47 -8.06 3.38 0.22
C SER A 47 -9.08 4.48 0.53
N LEU A 48 -10.11 4.13 1.31
CA LEU A 48 -11.23 5.01 1.63
C LEU A 48 -11.10 5.68 3.00
N LYS A 49 -10.00 5.45 3.74
CA LYS A 49 -9.81 5.95 5.11
C LYS A 49 -9.97 7.47 5.25
N PHE A 50 -9.73 8.23 4.19
CA PHE A 50 -9.93 9.68 4.17
C PHE A 50 -11.38 10.11 4.42
N LEU A 51 -12.38 9.23 4.15
CA LEU A 51 -13.80 9.53 4.36
C LEU A 51 -14.15 9.68 5.84
N TRP A 52 -13.49 8.93 6.73
CA TRP A 52 -13.78 8.98 8.17
C TRP A 52 -12.62 9.52 9.02
N ALA A 53 -11.48 9.86 8.42
CA ALA A 53 -10.37 10.48 9.14
C ALA A 53 -10.79 11.71 9.97
N PRO A 54 -11.67 12.62 9.45
CA PRO A 54 -12.14 13.77 10.20
C PRO A 54 -12.96 13.45 11.45
N LEU A 55 -13.56 12.24 11.54
CA LEU A 55 -14.25 11.82 12.75
C LEU A 55 -13.28 11.64 13.91
N LEU A 56 -12.08 11.08 13.62
CA LEU A 56 -11.04 10.89 14.63
C LEU A 56 -10.43 12.23 15.09
N ASP A 57 -10.42 13.22 14.21
CA ASP A 57 -9.96 14.56 14.53
C ASP A 57 -10.99 15.35 15.37
N ARG A 58 -12.27 15.11 15.16
CA ARG A 58 -13.34 15.83 15.83
C ARG A 58 -13.69 15.27 17.21
N PHE A 59 -13.65 13.95 17.39
CA PHE A 59 -14.10 13.30 18.61
C PHE A 59 -12.90 12.86 19.47
N ALA A 60 -12.86 13.34 20.72
CA ALA A 60 -11.96 12.84 21.75
C ALA A 60 -12.69 11.80 22.61
N LEU A 61 -12.02 10.68 22.90
CA LEU A 61 -12.58 9.69 23.82
C LEU A 61 -12.37 10.15 25.27
N PRO A 62 -13.43 10.13 26.10
CA PRO A 62 -13.32 10.56 27.48
C PRO A 62 -12.31 9.68 28.25
N PHE A 63 -11.54 10.29 29.13
CA PHE A 63 -10.57 9.68 30.05
C PHE A 63 -9.27 9.10 29.44
N LEU A 64 -9.17 8.95 28.12
CA LEU A 64 -8.02 8.28 27.47
C LEU A 64 -7.17 9.23 26.62
N GLY A 65 -7.58 10.50 26.50
CA GLY A 65 -6.95 11.45 25.59
C GLY A 65 -7.47 11.35 24.14
N ARG A 66 -7.17 12.38 23.34
CA ARG A 66 -7.68 12.48 21.96
C ARG A 66 -7.01 11.46 21.05
N ARG A 67 -5.69 11.39 21.04
CA ARG A 67 -4.93 10.51 20.13
C ARG A 67 -4.74 9.10 20.69
N ARG A 68 -4.28 9.03 21.92
CA ARG A 68 -4.08 7.75 22.62
C ARG A 68 -5.37 6.98 22.81
N GLY A 69 -6.47 7.68 23.15
CA GLY A 69 -7.76 7.04 23.33
C GLY A 69 -8.22 6.25 22.11
N TRP A 70 -8.16 6.85 20.95
CA TRP A 70 -8.47 6.14 19.69
C TRP A 70 -7.54 4.96 19.45
N LEU A 71 -6.21 5.14 19.61
CA LEU A 71 -5.24 4.05 19.44
C LEU A 71 -5.51 2.88 20.38
N ILE A 72 -5.77 3.12 21.66
CA ILE A 72 -6.06 2.08 22.67
C ILE A 72 -7.30 1.28 22.29
N VAL A 73 -8.41 1.96 21.96
CA VAL A 73 -9.67 1.30 21.59
C VAL A 73 -9.51 0.48 20.32
N ILE A 74 -8.90 1.07 19.29
CA ILE A 74 -8.71 0.39 17.99
C ILE A 74 -7.76 -0.80 18.11
N GLN A 75 -6.63 -0.66 18.82
CA GLN A 75 -5.68 -1.76 19.04
C GLN A 75 -6.29 -2.90 19.87
N SER A 76 -7.11 -2.57 20.87
CA SER A 76 -7.85 -3.58 21.63
C SER A 76 -8.86 -4.33 20.75
N ALA A 77 -9.59 -3.59 19.88
CA ALA A 77 -10.52 -4.21 18.95
C ALA A 77 -9.78 -5.05 17.89
N LEU A 78 -8.63 -4.61 17.38
CA LEU A 78 -7.79 -5.38 16.46
C LEU A 78 -7.28 -6.66 17.10
N LEU A 79 -6.79 -6.61 18.33
CA LEU A 79 -6.35 -7.77 19.08
C LEU A 79 -7.45 -8.83 19.13
N VAL A 80 -8.67 -8.42 19.51
CA VAL A 80 -9.83 -9.31 19.57
C VAL A 80 -10.21 -9.84 18.19
N ALA A 81 -10.26 -8.98 17.17
CA ALA A 81 -10.64 -9.36 15.82
C ALA A 81 -9.64 -10.36 15.19
N ILE A 82 -8.32 -10.17 15.42
CA ILE A 82 -7.29 -11.12 14.98
C ILE A 82 -7.39 -12.44 15.73
N ALA A 83 -7.65 -12.40 17.05
CA ALA A 83 -7.87 -13.61 17.84
C ALA A 83 -9.13 -14.37 17.40
N LEU A 84 -10.21 -13.68 17.04
CA LEU A 84 -11.42 -14.28 16.46
C LEU A 84 -11.15 -14.89 15.08
N MET A 85 -10.29 -14.28 14.26
CA MET A 85 -9.88 -14.85 12.98
C MET A 85 -9.15 -16.19 13.17
N ALA A 86 -8.33 -16.31 14.20
CA ALA A 86 -7.63 -17.55 14.54
C ALA A 86 -8.56 -18.76 14.79
N LEU A 87 -9.81 -18.51 15.18
CA LEU A 87 -10.79 -19.55 15.48
C LEU A 87 -11.63 -19.96 14.25
N GLN A 88 -11.44 -19.28 13.12
CA GLN A 88 -12.22 -19.52 11.90
C GLN A 88 -11.56 -20.60 11.03
N LYS A 89 -12.35 -21.13 10.11
CA LYS A 89 -11.90 -22.14 9.12
C LYS A 89 -12.24 -21.64 7.72
N PRO A 90 -11.24 -21.29 6.89
CA PRO A 90 -11.50 -20.77 5.54
C PRO A 90 -12.37 -21.68 4.67
N ALA A 91 -12.15 -23.01 4.75
CA ALA A 91 -12.86 -23.98 3.93
C ALA A 91 -14.38 -24.07 4.23
N SER A 92 -14.83 -23.76 5.45
CA SER A 92 -16.24 -23.93 5.86
C SER A 92 -16.95 -22.64 6.25
N GLY A 93 -16.22 -21.54 6.45
CA GLY A 93 -16.75 -20.27 6.95
C GLY A 93 -16.27 -19.04 6.19
N LEU A 94 -16.16 -19.12 4.86
CA LEU A 94 -15.55 -18.07 4.03
C LEU A 94 -16.23 -16.70 4.18
N GLN A 95 -17.55 -16.67 4.33
CA GLN A 95 -18.29 -15.41 4.51
C GLN A 95 -17.93 -14.72 5.84
N LEU A 96 -17.87 -15.50 6.93
CA LEU A 96 -17.49 -14.97 8.24
C LEU A 96 -16.04 -14.51 8.25
N LEU A 97 -15.14 -15.25 7.57
CA LEU A 97 -13.75 -14.88 7.38
C LEU A 97 -13.61 -13.56 6.62
N ALA A 98 -14.39 -13.36 5.55
CA ALA A 98 -14.40 -12.13 4.76
C ALA A 98 -14.88 -10.93 5.59
N ILE A 99 -15.96 -11.09 6.35
CA ILE A 99 -16.48 -10.04 7.24
C ILE A 99 -15.43 -9.67 8.29
N ASN A 100 -14.81 -10.67 8.95
CA ASN A 100 -13.81 -10.41 9.97
C ASN A 100 -12.53 -9.78 9.38
N ALA A 101 -12.08 -10.22 8.20
CA ALA A 101 -10.97 -9.61 7.49
C ALA A 101 -11.26 -8.13 7.13
N LEU A 102 -12.50 -7.82 6.69
CA LEU A 102 -12.93 -6.46 6.42
C LEU A 102 -12.96 -5.60 7.70
N VAL A 103 -13.42 -6.16 8.81
CA VAL A 103 -13.39 -5.48 10.13
C VAL A 103 -11.95 -5.19 10.55
N ILE A 104 -11.04 -6.16 10.43
CA ILE A 104 -9.61 -5.95 10.73
C ILE A 104 -9.01 -4.86 9.83
N ALA A 105 -9.30 -4.89 8.53
CA ALA A 105 -8.80 -3.88 7.58
C ALA A 105 -9.34 -2.47 7.89
N PHE A 106 -10.62 -2.36 8.26
CA PHE A 106 -11.23 -1.09 8.68
C PHE A 106 -10.61 -0.55 9.97
N LEU A 107 -10.46 -1.39 10.98
CA LEU A 107 -9.81 -1.02 12.24
C LEU A 107 -8.34 -0.63 12.01
N SER A 108 -7.62 -1.38 11.17
CA SER A 108 -6.23 -1.08 10.85
C SER A 108 -6.07 0.23 10.09
N ALA A 109 -6.92 0.49 9.08
CA ALA A 109 -6.94 1.76 8.38
C ALA A 109 -7.26 2.94 9.33
N THR A 110 -8.12 2.70 10.32
CA THR A 110 -8.45 3.68 11.36
C THR A 110 -7.28 3.88 12.34
N GLN A 111 -6.58 2.79 12.68
CA GLN A 111 -5.33 2.88 13.46
C GLN A 111 -4.27 3.71 12.75
N ASP A 112 -4.09 3.52 11.43
CA ASP A 112 -3.12 4.28 10.63
C ASP A 112 -3.41 5.79 10.71
N ILE A 113 -4.69 6.20 10.59
CA ILE A 113 -5.07 7.61 10.75
C ILE A 113 -4.68 8.14 12.13
N ALA A 114 -5.01 7.40 13.18
CA ALA A 114 -4.72 7.82 14.56
C ALA A 114 -3.21 7.84 14.85
N ALA A 115 -2.45 6.87 14.32
CA ALA A 115 -1.01 6.77 14.48
C ALA A 115 -0.25 7.87 13.71
N ASP A 116 -0.68 8.18 12.49
CA ASP A 116 -0.13 9.27 11.70
C ASP A 116 -0.35 10.62 12.37
N ALA A 117 -1.56 10.85 12.90
CA ALA A 117 -1.89 12.05 13.64
C ALA A 117 -1.13 12.13 14.98
N TYR A 118 -1.04 11.03 15.73
CA TYR A 118 -0.24 10.96 16.96
C TYR A 118 1.22 11.33 16.70
N ARG A 119 1.81 10.76 15.64
CA ARG A 119 3.20 11.04 15.25
C ARG A 119 3.41 12.52 14.90
N ALA A 120 2.48 13.12 14.15
CA ALA A 120 2.54 14.53 13.79
C ALA A 120 2.41 15.45 15.01
N ASP A 121 1.58 15.07 16.00
CA ASP A 121 1.30 15.89 17.17
C ASP A 121 2.38 15.77 18.27
N VAL A 122 3.07 14.60 18.39
CA VAL A 122 4.03 14.32 19.47
C VAL A 122 5.47 14.74 19.15
N LEU A 123 5.81 14.83 17.84
CA LEU A 123 7.17 15.16 17.41
C LEU A 123 7.37 16.66 17.26
N GLU A 124 8.55 17.14 17.66
CA GLU A 124 9.02 18.48 17.27
C GLU A 124 9.44 18.47 15.79
N GLU A 125 9.39 19.64 15.14
CA GLU A 125 9.72 19.80 13.72
C GLU A 125 11.08 19.19 13.34
N ARG A 126 12.09 19.37 14.19
CA ARG A 126 13.43 18.78 14.03
C ARG A 126 13.49 17.25 14.15
N GLU A 127 12.50 16.64 14.81
CA GLU A 127 12.42 15.20 15.07
C GLU A 127 11.55 14.45 14.05
N MET A 128 10.75 15.18 13.24
CA MET A 128 9.77 14.56 12.32
C MET A 128 10.41 13.56 11.34
N GLY A 129 11.60 13.89 10.80
CA GLY A 129 12.29 12.98 9.88
C GLY A 129 12.75 11.69 10.54
N ALA A 130 13.36 11.77 11.73
CA ALA A 130 13.81 10.60 12.48
C ALA A 130 12.64 9.78 13.00
N GLY A 131 11.58 10.42 13.50
CA GLY A 131 10.37 9.76 13.99
C GLY A 131 9.63 9.03 12.87
N ALA A 132 9.54 9.63 11.68
CA ALA A 132 8.97 8.97 10.50
C ALA A 132 9.80 7.72 10.10
N ALA A 133 11.13 7.83 10.08
CA ALA A 133 12.00 6.71 9.74
C ALA A 133 11.86 5.55 10.74
N VAL A 134 11.81 5.85 12.04
CA VAL A 134 11.62 4.85 13.11
C VAL A 134 10.26 4.17 13.02
N PHE A 135 9.18 4.91 12.75
CA PHE A 135 7.85 4.36 12.55
C PHE A 135 7.81 3.42 11.32
N VAL A 136 8.38 3.86 10.20
CA VAL A 136 8.45 3.04 8.96
C VAL A 136 9.29 1.79 9.20
N LEU A 137 10.38 1.86 9.97
CA LEU A 137 11.17 0.68 10.36
C LEU A 137 10.31 -0.32 11.12
N GLY A 138 9.53 0.13 12.12
CA GLY A 138 8.58 -0.71 12.86
C GLY A 138 7.57 -1.36 11.92
N TYR A 139 7.00 -0.59 11.01
CA TYR A 139 6.08 -1.09 9.99
C TYR A 139 6.70 -2.21 9.12
N ARG A 140 7.96 -2.03 8.69
CA ARG A 140 8.68 -3.06 7.90
C ARG A 140 8.94 -4.32 8.71
N ILE A 141 9.26 -4.19 10.01
CA ILE A 141 9.39 -5.34 10.92
C ILE A 141 8.07 -6.12 10.99
N ALA A 142 6.93 -5.43 11.11
CA ALA A 142 5.62 -6.08 11.10
C ALA A 142 5.33 -6.86 9.82
N LEU A 143 5.70 -6.30 8.66
CA LEU A 143 5.55 -7.01 7.38
C LEU A 143 6.41 -8.26 7.31
N LEU A 144 7.61 -8.27 7.91
CA LEU A 144 8.44 -9.48 8.03
C LEU A 144 7.80 -10.50 8.98
N LEU A 145 7.24 -10.05 10.10
CA LEU A 145 6.56 -10.93 11.04
C LEU A 145 5.34 -11.60 10.43
N THR A 146 4.51 -10.85 9.71
CA THR A 146 3.26 -11.37 9.15
C THR A 146 3.42 -11.98 7.76
N GLY A 147 4.32 -11.49 6.93
CA GLY A 147 4.52 -11.99 5.56
C GLY A 147 5.61 -13.06 5.43
N SER A 148 6.55 -13.14 6.38
CA SER A 148 7.65 -14.11 6.33
C SER A 148 7.55 -15.11 7.48
N LEU A 149 7.73 -14.65 8.73
CA LEU A 149 7.76 -15.52 9.90
C LEU A 149 6.42 -16.28 10.08
N ALA A 150 5.28 -15.64 9.85
CA ALA A 150 3.99 -16.30 9.95
C ALA A 150 3.85 -17.49 8.99
N LEU A 151 4.33 -17.37 7.74
CA LEU A 151 4.31 -18.45 6.75
C LEU A 151 5.27 -19.59 7.14
N ILE A 152 6.46 -19.26 7.64
CA ILE A 152 7.43 -20.25 8.13
C ILE A 152 6.85 -21.03 9.31
N LEU A 153 6.21 -20.34 10.24
CA LEU A 153 5.54 -20.98 11.38
C LEU A 153 4.35 -21.84 10.95
N ALA A 154 3.59 -21.41 9.95
CA ALA A 154 2.41 -22.12 9.48
C ALA A 154 2.72 -23.49 8.82
N ASP A 155 3.96 -23.74 8.41
CA ASP A 155 4.42 -25.07 7.97
C ASP A 155 4.65 -26.04 9.16
N GLN A 156 4.81 -25.51 10.38
CA GLN A 156 5.19 -26.28 11.56
C GLN A 156 4.09 -26.36 12.62
N ILE A 157 3.25 -25.32 12.72
CA ILE A 157 2.20 -25.20 13.71
C ILE A 157 0.87 -24.79 13.04
N PRO A 158 -0.29 -25.15 13.63
CA PRO A 158 -1.59 -24.79 13.07
C PRO A 158 -1.78 -23.28 12.90
N TRP A 159 -2.47 -22.87 11.85
CA TRP A 159 -2.81 -21.48 11.55
C TRP A 159 -3.48 -20.75 12.74
N THR A 160 -4.31 -21.46 13.51
CA THR A 160 -4.92 -20.93 14.74
C THR A 160 -3.84 -20.39 15.70
N VAL A 161 -2.75 -21.15 15.91
CA VAL A 161 -1.67 -20.74 16.81
C VAL A 161 -0.89 -19.56 16.20
N VAL A 162 -0.64 -19.57 14.89
CA VAL A 162 0.05 -18.46 14.19
C VAL A 162 -0.72 -17.15 14.40
N TYR A 163 -2.03 -17.13 14.14
CA TYR A 163 -2.85 -15.93 14.31
C TYR A 163 -2.96 -15.48 15.77
N LEU A 164 -3.02 -16.42 16.73
CA LEU A 164 -3.00 -16.10 18.17
C LEU A 164 -1.67 -15.49 18.60
N LEU A 165 -0.53 -15.99 18.10
CA LEU A 165 0.78 -15.40 18.36
C LEU A 165 0.86 -13.96 17.84
N ILE A 166 0.36 -13.71 16.62
CA ILE A 166 0.35 -12.37 16.06
C ILE A 166 -0.61 -11.44 16.82
N SER A 167 -1.77 -11.96 17.25
CA SER A 167 -2.66 -11.24 18.17
C SER A 167 -1.92 -10.85 19.46
N GLY A 168 -1.10 -11.77 20.00
CA GLY A 168 -0.23 -11.49 21.16
C GLY A 168 0.79 -10.38 20.90
N VAL A 169 1.37 -10.30 19.69
CA VAL A 169 2.28 -9.21 19.33
C VAL A 169 1.56 -7.85 19.32
N MET A 170 0.26 -7.79 18.99
CA MET A 170 -0.53 -6.57 19.07
C MET A 170 -0.60 -5.99 20.49
N LEU A 171 -0.52 -6.84 21.55
CA LEU A 171 -0.43 -6.39 22.94
C LEU A 171 0.77 -5.48 23.20
N ILE A 172 1.89 -5.73 22.51
CA ILE A 172 3.10 -4.91 22.66
C ILE A 172 2.81 -3.48 22.20
N GLY A 173 2.12 -3.33 21.06
CA GLY A 173 1.69 -2.03 20.55
C GLY A 173 0.70 -1.34 21.51
N LEU A 174 -0.26 -2.08 22.03
CA LEU A 174 -1.23 -1.57 23.00
C LEU A 174 -0.55 -1.07 24.29
N ILE A 175 0.37 -1.85 24.87
CA ILE A 175 1.15 -1.45 26.05
C ILE A 175 1.99 -0.20 25.74
N ALA A 176 2.65 -0.17 24.58
CA ALA A 176 3.41 0.99 24.14
C ALA A 176 2.54 2.25 24.04
N THR A 177 1.33 2.14 23.49
CA THR A 177 0.38 3.25 23.42
C THR A 177 -0.08 3.70 24.81
N MET A 178 -0.34 2.78 25.72
CA MET A 178 -0.76 3.11 27.10
C MET A 178 0.33 3.85 27.89
N THR A 179 1.60 3.58 27.61
CA THR A 179 2.74 4.22 28.27
C THR A 179 3.26 5.47 27.56
N ALA A 180 2.83 5.69 26.31
CA ALA A 180 3.24 6.84 25.52
C ALA A 180 2.62 8.15 26.05
N PRO A 181 3.28 9.32 25.91
CA PRO A 181 2.71 10.61 26.30
C PRO A 181 1.53 10.99 25.39
N GLU A 182 0.49 11.63 25.96
CA GLU A 182 -0.56 12.26 25.17
C GLU A 182 -0.01 13.57 24.58
N PRO A 183 -0.15 13.83 23.27
CA PRO A 183 0.28 15.09 22.68
C PRO A 183 -0.56 16.27 23.19
N GLU A 184 0.09 17.42 23.34
CA GLU A 184 -0.62 18.67 23.64
C GLU A 184 -1.48 19.11 22.43
N GLU A 185 -2.68 19.61 22.69
CA GLU A 185 -3.59 20.08 21.62
C GLU A 185 -3.06 21.37 21.00
N ARG A 186 -2.39 21.28 19.84
CA ARG A 186 -1.79 22.43 19.15
C ARG A 186 -2.62 22.94 17.96
N VAL A 187 -3.55 22.13 17.42
CA VAL A 187 -4.23 22.47 16.16
C VAL A 187 -5.75 22.33 16.29
N ARG A 188 -6.48 23.36 15.86
CA ARG A 188 -7.93 23.28 15.69
C ARG A 188 -8.30 22.44 14.48
N PRO A 189 -9.32 21.56 14.58
CA PRO A 189 -9.78 20.76 13.46
C PRO A 189 -10.27 21.65 12.29
N PRO A 190 -10.17 21.16 11.03
CA PRO A 190 -10.66 21.89 9.85
C PRO A 190 -12.12 22.27 9.97
N ALA A 191 -12.49 23.46 9.51
CA ALA A 191 -13.85 23.99 9.64
C ALA A 191 -14.88 23.24 8.79
N SER A 192 -14.51 22.69 7.64
CA SER A 192 -15.39 21.94 6.72
C SER A 192 -14.65 20.80 6.02
N LEU A 193 -15.32 19.62 5.97
CA LEU A 193 -14.88 18.45 5.20
C LEU A 193 -14.98 18.67 3.68
N ALA A 194 -16.00 19.39 3.25
CA ALA A 194 -16.22 19.67 1.84
C ALA A 194 -15.07 20.50 1.26
N ASP A 195 -14.60 21.51 1.98
CA ASP A 195 -13.49 22.37 1.53
C ASP A 195 -12.17 21.59 1.51
N ALA A 196 -11.95 20.70 2.47
CA ALA A 196 -10.75 19.88 2.53
C ALA A 196 -10.59 18.90 1.36
N VAL A 197 -11.70 18.51 0.72
CA VAL A 197 -11.69 17.57 -0.42
C VAL A 197 -11.96 18.29 -1.74
N LEU A 198 -12.99 19.15 -1.81
CA LEU A 198 -13.43 19.75 -3.07
C LEU A 198 -12.45 20.78 -3.63
N LEU A 199 -11.81 21.58 -2.78
CA LEU A 199 -10.87 22.61 -3.25
C LEU A 199 -9.63 22.02 -3.93
N PRO A 200 -8.94 20.99 -3.36
CA PRO A 200 -7.79 20.37 -4.02
C PRO A 200 -8.15 19.68 -5.35
N PHE A 201 -9.35 19.07 -5.46
CA PHE A 201 -9.83 18.51 -6.72
C PHE A 201 -10.18 19.60 -7.74
N GLY A 202 -10.87 20.62 -7.29
CA GLY A 202 -11.22 21.77 -8.15
C GLY A 202 -9.97 22.41 -8.76
N GLU A 203 -8.94 22.67 -7.94
CA GLU A 203 -7.67 23.22 -8.39
C GLU A 203 -6.97 22.29 -9.40
N PHE A 204 -6.93 20.99 -9.13
CA PHE A 204 -6.31 20.01 -10.01
C PHE A 204 -6.92 20.04 -11.42
N PHE A 205 -8.26 20.03 -11.53
CA PHE A 205 -8.94 20.09 -12.82
C PHE A 205 -8.94 21.48 -13.46
N GLN A 206 -8.93 22.56 -12.68
CA GLN A 206 -8.78 23.92 -13.22
C GLN A 206 -7.41 24.11 -13.84
N ARG A 207 -6.35 23.63 -13.20
CA ARG A 207 -4.97 23.75 -13.65
C ARG A 207 -4.67 22.89 -14.88
N LEU A 208 -5.17 21.67 -14.94
CA LEU A 208 -4.85 20.70 -15.99
C LEU A 208 -5.89 20.65 -17.11
N GLY A 209 -7.10 21.15 -16.87
CA GLY A 209 -8.25 20.93 -17.71
C GLY A 209 -8.88 19.55 -17.49
N LEU A 210 -10.17 19.42 -17.81
CA LEU A 210 -10.94 18.21 -17.51
C LEU A 210 -10.39 16.97 -18.23
N LEU A 211 -10.09 17.08 -19.54
CA LEU A 211 -9.63 15.93 -20.32
C LEU A 211 -8.27 15.41 -19.83
N GLN A 212 -7.29 16.29 -19.66
CA GLN A 212 -5.96 15.88 -19.17
C GLN A 212 -6.02 15.36 -17.74
N GLY A 213 -6.81 16.00 -16.86
CA GLY A 213 -7.03 15.53 -15.51
C GLY A 213 -7.58 14.11 -15.47
N VAL A 214 -8.65 13.83 -16.22
CA VAL A 214 -9.24 12.47 -16.30
C VAL A 214 -8.24 11.46 -16.88
N LEU A 215 -7.53 11.81 -17.94
CA LEU A 215 -6.53 10.90 -18.53
C LEU A 215 -5.38 10.58 -17.55
N ILE A 216 -4.93 11.54 -16.74
CA ILE A 216 -3.95 11.30 -15.67
C ILE A 216 -4.51 10.33 -14.62
N LEU A 217 -5.76 10.51 -14.19
CA LEU A 217 -6.37 9.58 -13.22
C LEU A 217 -6.48 8.18 -13.79
N VAL A 218 -6.86 8.03 -15.06
CA VAL A 218 -6.87 6.75 -15.77
C VAL A 218 -5.45 6.16 -15.87
N PHE A 219 -4.44 6.96 -16.19
CA PHE A 219 -3.05 6.53 -16.22
C PHE A 219 -2.59 6.00 -14.86
N ILE A 220 -2.88 6.70 -13.75
CA ILE A 220 -2.53 6.27 -12.40
C ILE A 220 -3.08 4.88 -12.10
N VAL A 221 -4.32 4.61 -12.50
CA VAL A 221 -4.97 3.31 -12.31
C VAL A 221 -4.34 2.24 -13.19
N LEU A 222 -4.11 2.52 -14.48
CA LEU A 222 -3.66 1.49 -15.44
C LEU A 222 -2.17 1.19 -15.36
N TYR A 223 -1.34 2.16 -14.98
CA TYR A 223 0.11 1.99 -14.96
C TYR A 223 0.59 0.88 -14.02
N LYS A 224 -0.13 0.67 -12.90
CA LYS A 224 0.19 -0.36 -11.91
C LYS A 224 -0.65 -1.63 -12.03
N LEU A 225 -1.54 -1.72 -13.02
CA LEU A 225 -2.50 -2.83 -13.10
C LEU A 225 -1.83 -4.19 -13.34
N GLY A 226 -0.86 -4.26 -14.24
CA GLY A 226 -0.14 -5.52 -14.53
C GLY A 226 0.60 -6.06 -13.31
N ASP A 227 1.28 -5.16 -12.58
CA ASP A 227 1.98 -5.45 -11.33
C ASP A 227 1.00 -5.89 -10.23
N ALA A 228 -0.12 -5.20 -10.11
CA ALA A 228 -1.16 -5.52 -9.13
C ALA A 228 -1.75 -6.92 -9.36
N LEU A 229 -1.96 -7.35 -10.62
CA LEU A 229 -2.43 -8.70 -10.95
C LEU A 229 -1.45 -9.77 -10.47
N VAL A 230 -0.16 -9.64 -10.81
CA VAL A 230 0.88 -10.58 -10.38
C VAL A 230 1.00 -10.59 -8.86
N ASN A 231 1.08 -9.42 -8.25
CA ASN A 231 1.23 -9.32 -6.81
C ASN A 231 0.07 -9.95 -6.04
N ASN A 232 -1.17 -9.83 -6.55
CA ASN A 232 -2.35 -10.44 -5.94
C ASN A 232 -2.31 -11.96 -6.01
N MET A 233 -1.85 -12.56 -7.13
CA MET A 233 -1.91 -14.00 -7.37
C MET A 233 -0.57 -14.74 -7.19
N SER A 234 0.53 -14.06 -6.86
CA SER A 234 1.86 -14.68 -6.71
C SER A 234 1.89 -15.75 -5.62
N THR A 235 1.33 -15.51 -4.46
CA THR A 235 1.31 -16.47 -3.35
C THR A 235 0.49 -17.72 -3.66
N PRO A 236 -0.78 -17.63 -4.12
CA PRO A 236 -1.54 -18.80 -4.59
C PRO A 236 -0.83 -19.59 -5.69
N PHE A 237 -0.23 -18.89 -6.67
CA PHE A 237 0.54 -19.52 -7.74
C PHE A 237 1.70 -20.38 -7.22
N LEU A 238 2.53 -19.80 -6.34
CA LEU A 238 3.70 -20.50 -5.81
C LEU A 238 3.29 -21.73 -4.97
N LEU A 239 2.24 -21.62 -4.14
CA LEU A 239 1.72 -22.74 -3.37
C LEU A 239 1.17 -23.85 -4.28
N GLN A 240 0.41 -23.50 -5.32
CA GLN A 240 -0.11 -24.48 -6.29
C GLN A 240 0.98 -25.11 -7.16
N THR A 241 2.10 -24.41 -7.37
CA THR A 241 3.28 -24.95 -8.04
C THR A 241 4.04 -25.95 -7.16
N GLY A 242 3.71 -26.03 -5.86
CA GLY A 242 4.26 -27.00 -4.92
C GLY A 242 5.41 -26.47 -4.04
N PHE A 243 5.63 -25.18 -4.00
CA PHE A 243 6.53 -24.57 -3.01
C PHE A 243 5.87 -24.58 -1.62
N THR A 244 6.69 -24.71 -0.58
CA THR A 244 6.19 -24.70 0.80
C THR A 244 5.90 -23.26 1.27
N GLN A 245 5.13 -23.14 2.35
CA GLN A 245 4.90 -21.84 2.98
C GLN A 245 6.22 -21.25 3.50
N THR A 246 7.12 -22.11 4.00
CA THR A 246 8.48 -21.71 4.41
C THR A 246 9.27 -21.12 3.24
N ASP A 247 9.25 -21.76 2.06
CA ASP A 247 9.94 -21.25 0.86
C ASP A 247 9.43 -19.85 0.51
N ILE A 248 8.10 -19.68 0.51
CA ILE A 248 7.45 -18.40 0.20
C ILE A 248 7.77 -17.35 1.27
N GLY A 249 7.66 -17.71 2.54
CA GLY A 249 7.97 -16.82 3.65
C GLY A 249 9.42 -16.32 3.60
N ALA A 250 10.38 -17.23 3.40
CA ALA A 250 11.79 -16.88 3.35
C ALA A 250 12.16 -16.06 2.12
N ILE A 251 11.67 -16.47 0.93
CA ILE A 251 12.08 -15.85 -0.34
C ILE A 251 11.22 -14.63 -0.65
N GLN A 252 9.90 -14.78 -0.73
CA GLN A 252 9.01 -13.67 -1.08
C GLN A 252 8.88 -12.66 0.07
N GLY A 253 8.68 -13.13 1.30
CA GLY A 253 8.55 -12.26 2.48
C GLY A 253 9.89 -11.66 2.91
N GLY A 254 10.98 -12.45 2.91
CA GLY A 254 12.31 -12.03 3.35
C GLY A 254 13.12 -11.37 2.22
N MET A 255 13.60 -12.17 1.27
CA MET A 255 14.49 -11.69 0.20
C MET A 255 13.80 -10.68 -0.72
N GLY A 256 12.52 -10.90 -1.06
CA GLY A 256 11.73 -9.99 -1.88
C GLY A 256 11.60 -8.60 -1.26
N LEU A 257 11.40 -8.49 0.06
CA LEU A 257 11.37 -7.20 0.73
C LEU A 257 12.72 -6.47 0.61
N ILE A 258 13.83 -7.17 0.79
CA ILE A 258 15.18 -6.60 0.63
C ILE A 258 15.36 -6.12 -0.82
N ALA A 259 14.98 -6.95 -1.80
CA ALA A 259 15.05 -6.59 -3.22
C ALA A 259 14.22 -5.33 -3.54
N THR A 260 13.02 -5.21 -2.96
CA THR A 260 12.18 -4.01 -3.10
C THR A 260 12.85 -2.77 -2.53
N ILE A 261 13.47 -2.87 -1.35
CA ILE A 261 14.19 -1.74 -0.73
C ILE A 261 15.38 -1.32 -1.61
N VAL A 262 16.20 -2.26 -2.04
CA VAL A 262 17.34 -2.00 -2.93
C VAL A 262 16.87 -1.39 -4.25
N GLY A 263 15.81 -1.95 -4.85
CA GLY A 263 15.19 -1.41 -6.06
C GLY A 263 14.69 0.02 -5.89
N THR A 264 14.04 0.33 -4.76
CA THR A 264 13.54 1.69 -4.48
C THR A 264 14.69 2.69 -4.34
N LEU A 265 15.77 2.32 -3.63
CA LEU A 265 16.95 3.18 -3.48
C LEU A 265 17.67 3.38 -4.83
N ALA A 266 17.87 2.30 -5.59
CA ALA A 266 18.44 2.37 -6.94
C ALA A 266 17.57 3.21 -7.88
N GLY A 267 16.24 3.03 -7.79
CA GLY A 267 15.25 3.83 -8.54
C GLY A 267 15.35 5.31 -8.24
N GLY A 268 15.43 5.69 -6.97
CA GLY A 268 15.62 7.08 -6.56
C GLY A 268 16.94 7.68 -7.08
N ALA A 269 18.04 6.92 -6.99
CA ALA A 269 19.35 7.34 -7.49
C ALA A 269 19.40 7.46 -9.04
N LEU A 270 18.73 6.56 -9.77
CA LEU A 270 18.63 6.64 -11.22
C LEU A 270 17.70 7.77 -11.67
N LEU A 271 16.56 7.95 -10.99
CA LEU A 271 15.60 9.00 -11.24
C LEU A 271 16.24 10.40 -11.17
N SER A 272 17.13 10.64 -10.21
CA SER A 272 17.86 11.91 -10.11
C SER A 272 18.77 12.20 -11.30
N LYS A 273 19.20 11.15 -12.04
CA LYS A 273 20.07 11.29 -13.23
C LYS A 273 19.29 11.39 -14.54
N ILE A 274 18.25 10.57 -14.71
CA ILE A 274 17.53 10.48 -16.00
C ILE A 274 16.20 11.24 -16.02
N GLY A 275 15.74 11.72 -14.85
CA GLY A 275 14.48 12.46 -14.68
C GLY A 275 13.25 11.57 -14.62
N ILE A 276 12.12 12.14 -14.16
CA ILE A 276 10.87 11.42 -13.89
C ILE A 276 10.34 10.75 -15.14
N ASN A 277 10.26 11.48 -16.26
CA ASN A 277 9.65 10.98 -17.50
C ASN A 277 10.34 9.72 -18.01
N ARG A 278 11.66 9.76 -18.18
CA ARG A 278 12.44 8.60 -18.67
C ARG A 278 12.40 7.45 -17.67
N SER A 279 12.39 7.75 -16.37
CA SER A 279 12.26 6.72 -15.33
C SER A 279 10.94 5.97 -15.43
N LEU A 280 9.82 6.64 -15.69
CA LEU A 280 8.53 5.97 -15.89
C LEU A 280 8.55 5.02 -17.09
N TRP A 281 9.18 5.38 -18.20
CA TRP A 281 9.32 4.51 -19.37
C TRP A 281 10.19 3.28 -19.05
N VAL A 282 11.40 3.52 -18.54
CA VAL A 282 12.37 2.44 -18.28
C VAL A 282 11.87 1.52 -17.19
N PHE A 283 11.46 2.07 -16.05
CA PHE A 283 11.06 1.26 -14.91
C PHE A 283 9.70 0.60 -15.11
N GLY A 284 8.75 1.27 -15.77
CA GLY A 284 7.47 0.66 -16.16
C GLY A 284 7.65 -0.48 -17.16
N GLY A 285 8.54 -0.30 -18.15
CA GLY A 285 8.91 -1.36 -19.08
C GLY A 285 9.59 -2.55 -18.40
N LEU A 286 10.57 -2.29 -17.51
CA LEU A 286 11.23 -3.34 -16.72
C LEU A 286 10.25 -4.07 -15.82
N GLN A 287 9.31 -3.35 -15.19
CA GLN A 287 8.27 -3.94 -14.36
C GLN A 287 7.34 -4.85 -15.17
N ALA A 288 6.89 -4.40 -16.35
CA ALA A 288 6.07 -5.23 -17.23
C ALA A 288 6.83 -6.48 -17.70
N LEU A 289 8.12 -6.34 -18.05
CA LEU A 289 8.97 -7.45 -18.47
C LEU A 289 9.29 -8.41 -17.32
N SER A 290 9.38 -7.93 -16.07
CA SER A 290 9.61 -8.81 -14.93
C SER A 290 8.48 -9.84 -14.72
N ASN A 291 7.25 -9.54 -15.14
CA ASN A 291 6.15 -10.49 -15.11
C ASN A 291 6.40 -11.71 -16.02
N LEU A 292 7.30 -11.59 -17.02
CA LEU A 292 7.73 -12.74 -17.84
C LEU A 292 8.44 -13.81 -17.02
N THR A 293 9.10 -13.44 -15.92
CA THR A 293 9.75 -14.43 -15.05
C THR A 293 8.73 -15.34 -14.36
N TYR A 294 7.54 -14.83 -14.03
CA TYR A 294 6.44 -15.66 -13.53
C TYR A 294 5.88 -16.58 -14.61
N PHE A 295 5.77 -16.11 -15.85
CA PHE A 295 5.40 -16.96 -16.98
C PHE A 295 6.39 -18.12 -17.15
N ILE A 296 7.70 -17.82 -17.11
CA ILE A 296 8.76 -18.86 -17.21
C ILE A 296 8.67 -19.83 -16.02
N GLN A 297 8.46 -19.32 -14.79
CA GLN A 297 8.27 -20.13 -13.60
C GLN A 297 7.08 -21.10 -13.75
N ALA A 298 6.00 -20.63 -14.35
CA ALA A 298 4.81 -21.44 -14.59
C ALA A 298 5.07 -22.60 -15.60
N GLN A 299 6.03 -22.44 -16.51
CA GLN A 299 6.46 -23.49 -17.44
C GLN A 299 7.46 -24.47 -16.80
N LEU A 300 8.38 -23.94 -15.98
CA LEU A 300 9.40 -24.75 -15.30
C LEU A 300 8.84 -25.55 -14.13
N GLY A 301 7.72 -25.12 -13.56
CA GLY A 301 7.14 -25.73 -12.36
C GLY A 301 7.98 -25.42 -11.11
N ARG A 302 8.16 -26.41 -10.23
CA ARG A 302 8.85 -26.27 -8.96
C ARG A 302 10.38 -26.26 -9.15
N ASP A 303 10.91 -25.14 -9.60
CA ASP A 303 12.37 -24.87 -9.61
C ASP A 303 12.70 -23.79 -8.56
N TYR A 304 13.39 -24.19 -7.49
CA TYR A 304 13.71 -23.32 -6.37
C TYR A 304 14.70 -22.21 -6.76
N ARG A 305 15.70 -22.52 -7.61
CA ARG A 305 16.69 -21.52 -8.03
C ARG A 305 16.03 -20.44 -8.88
N PHE A 306 15.14 -20.86 -9.77
CA PHE A 306 14.41 -19.91 -10.59
C PHE A 306 13.39 -19.12 -9.77
N MET A 307 12.76 -19.70 -8.74
CA MET A 307 11.88 -18.98 -7.81
C MET A 307 12.62 -17.83 -7.11
N VAL A 308 13.84 -18.09 -6.61
CA VAL A 308 14.67 -17.05 -5.99
C VAL A 308 14.95 -15.93 -6.99
N LEU A 309 15.35 -16.27 -8.21
CA LEU A 309 15.65 -15.30 -9.27
C LEU A 309 14.39 -14.48 -9.64
N ASN A 310 13.28 -15.16 -9.91
CA ASN A 310 11.98 -14.57 -10.25
C ASN A 310 11.55 -13.52 -9.22
N ILE A 311 11.46 -13.93 -7.94
CA ILE A 311 10.98 -13.06 -6.86
C ILE A 311 11.89 -11.86 -6.66
N ASN A 312 13.21 -12.04 -6.74
CA ASN A 312 14.14 -10.91 -6.57
C ASN A 312 14.08 -9.94 -7.75
N ILE A 313 13.99 -10.42 -8.99
CA ILE A 313 13.84 -9.55 -10.18
C ILE A 313 12.53 -8.76 -10.10
N GLU A 314 11.41 -9.43 -9.84
CA GLU A 314 10.09 -8.79 -9.77
C GLU A 314 10.07 -7.72 -8.68
N ASN A 315 10.49 -8.04 -7.46
CA ASN A 315 10.47 -7.11 -6.33
C ASN A 315 11.46 -5.94 -6.52
N PHE A 316 12.63 -6.18 -7.12
CA PHE A 316 13.57 -5.12 -7.48
C PHE A 316 12.96 -4.15 -8.51
N CYS A 317 12.35 -4.68 -9.58
CA CYS A 317 11.66 -3.88 -10.58
C CYS A 317 10.46 -3.12 -9.99
N ALA A 318 9.70 -3.75 -9.08
CA ALA A 318 8.60 -3.12 -8.34
C ALA A 318 9.11 -1.94 -7.49
N GLY A 319 10.29 -2.08 -6.87
CA GLY A 319 10.95 -0.99 -6.14
C GLY A 319 11.32 0.18 -7.05
N LEU A 320 11.97 -0.08 -8.19
CA LEU A 320 12.29 0.92 -9.22
C LEU A 320 11.03 1.67 -9.68
N GLY A 321 10.01 0.93 -10.09
CA GLY A 321 8.75 1.48 -10.59
C GLY A 321 8.02 2.31 -9.54
N THR A 322 8.07 1.90 -8.27
CA THR A 322 7.46 2.64 -7.16
C THR A 322 8.16 3.98 -6.95
N ALA A 323 9.50 4.03 -6.99
CA ALA A 323 10.24 5.28 -6.83
C ALA A 323 9.87 6.31 -7.92
N ALA A 324 9.84 5.90 -9.19
CA ALA A 324 9.45 6.78 -10.28
C ALA A 324 7.99 7.23 -10.21
N PHE A 325 7.10 6.30 -9.86
CA PHE A 325 5.67 6.59 -9.80
C PHE A 325 5.29 7.52 -8.66
N VAL A 326 5.88 7.33 -7.47
CA VAL A 326 5.72 8.24 -6.33
C VAL A 326 6.23 9.64 -6.69
N ALA A 327 7.40 9.74 -7.30
CA ALA A 327 7.94 11.04 -7.75
C ALA A 327 7.02 11.71 -8.79
N PHE A 328 6.42 10.95 -9.70
CA PHE A 328 5.44 11.45 -10.66
C PHE A 328 4.19 11.98 -9.95
N LEU A 329 3.61 11.22 -9.01
CA LEU A 329 2.45 11.68 -8.24
C LEU A 329 2.75 12.98 -7.48
N MET A 330 3.93 13.07 -6.86
CA MET A 330 4.35 14.29 -6.15
C MET A 330 4.51 15.48 -7.11
N SER A 331 5.00 15.25 -8.34
CA SER A 331 5.15 16.31 -9.34
C SER A 331 3.82 16.87 -9.86
N LEU A 332 2.72 16.11 -9.70
CA LEU A 332 1.37 16.55 -10.04
C LEU A 332 0.72 17.42 -8.97
N CYS A 333 1.26 17.40 -7.74
CA CYS A 333 0.66 18.10 -6.62
C CYS A 333 1.03 19.60 -6.61
N ASN A 334 0.04 20.44 -6.32
CA ASN A 334 0.28 21.87 -6.02
C ASN A 334 0.85 22.01 -4.61
N GLN A 335 1.85 22.86 -4.41
CA GLN A 335 2.50 23.09 -3.11
C GLN A 335 1.50 23.48 -2.02
N ARG A 336 0.46 24.26 -2.36
CA ARG A 336 -0.59 24.69 -1.41
C ARG A 336 -1.44 23.55 -0.89
N PHE A 337 -1.66 22.48 -1.69
CA PHE A 337 -2.53 21.35 -1.38
C PHE A 337 -1.81 20.01 -1.47
N SER A 338 -0.48 20.01 -1.40
CA SER A 338 0.35 18.85 -1.72
C SER A 338 -0.02 17.60 -0.94
N ALA A 339 -0.25 17.71 0.37
CA ALA A 339 -0.62 16.57 1.21
C ALA A 339 -1.97 15.94 0.78
N THR A 340 -3.00 16.76 0.57
CA THR A 340 -4.34 16.29 0.21
C THR A 340 -4.36 15.73 -1.22
N GLN A 341 -3.76 16.44 -2.18
CA GLN A 341 -3.69 15.97 -3.57
C GLN A 341 -2.90 14.66 -3.68
N TYR A 342 -1.75 14.56 -2.99
CA TYR A 342 -0.99 13.31 -2.97
C TYR A 342 -1.78 12.16 -2.33
N ALA A 343 -2.47 12.41 -1.21
CA ALA A 343 -3.31 11.40 -0.57
C ALA A 343 -4.42 10.90 -1.51
N LEU A 344 -5.07 11.81 -2.23
CA LEU A 344 -6.12 11.46 -3.20
C LEU A 344 -5.57 10.68 -4.39
N LEU A 345 -4.47 11.14 -5.01
CA LEU A 345 -3.84 10.46 -6.14
C LEU A 345 -3.29 9.07 -5.73
N SER A 346 -2.69 8.96 -4.55
CA SER A 346 -2.20 7.68 -4.03
C SER A 346 -3.34 6.71 -3.66
N SER A 347 -4.48 7.22 -3.19
CA SER A 347 -5.68 6.40 -2.98
C SER A 347 -6.20 5.80 -4.28
N LEU A 348 -6.04 6.50 -5.41
CA LEU A 348 -6.44 6.00 -6.71
C LEU A 348 -5.59 4.80 -7.18
N MET A 349 -4.31 4.70 -6.75
CA MET A 349 -3.50 3.50 -6.99
C MET A 349 -4.13 2.24 -6.38
N ALA A 350 -4.82 2.39 -5.27
CA ALA A 350 -5.48 1.29 -4.60
C ALA A 350 -6.69 0.75 -5.37
N VAL A 351 -7.27 1.52 -6.29
CA VAL A 351 -8.32 1.03 -7.20
C VAL A 351 -7.79 -0.14 -8.05
N SER A 352 -6.58 -0.03 -8.61
CA SER A 352 -5.94 -1.15 -9.34
C SER A 352 -5.74 -2.35 -8.43
N ARG A 353 -5.15 -2.14 -7.26
CA ARG A 353 -4.77 -3.17 -6.31
C ARG A 353 -5.98 -3.89 -5.69
N ASP A 354 -7.06 -3.17 -5.39
CA ASP A 354 -8.15 -3.69 -4.58
C ASP A 354 -9.39 -4.03 -5.42
N ILE A 355 -9.71 -3.22 -6.44
CA ILE A 355 -10.94 -3.39 -7.24
C ILE A 355 -10.65 -4.12 -8.56
N LEU A 356 -9.71 -3.60 -9.37
CA LEU A 356 -9.49 -4.16 -10.71
C LEU A 356 -8.86 -5.56 -10.68
N VAL A 357 -8.14 -5.91 -9.60
CA VAL A 357 -7.59 -7.26 -9.43
C VAL A 357 -8.58 -8.26 -8.82
N ALA A 358 -9.74 -7.83 -8.34
CA ALA A 358 -10.71 -8.73 -7.72
C ALA A 358 -11.07 -9.97 -8.60
N PRO A 359 -11.23 -9.85 -9.93
CA PRO A 359 -11.46 -10.99 -10.79
C PRO A 359 -10.22 -11.83 -11.13
N ALA A 360 -9.00 -11.44 -10.65
CA ALA A 360 -7.74 -12.08 -11.01
C ALA A 360 -7.71 -13.60 -10.71
N GLY A 361 -8.25 -14.01 -9.57
CA GLY A 361 -8.32 -15.42 -9.20
C GLY A 361 -9.19 -16.24 -10.17
N ARG A 362 -10.36 -15.70 -10.57
CA ARG A 362 -11.22 -16.33 -11.58
C ARG A 362 -10.54 -16.36 -12.95
N LEU A 363 -9.85 -15.28 -13.31
CA LEU A 363 -9.08 -15.22 -14.55
C LEU A 363 -8.00 -16.30 -14.55
N ALA A 364 -7.20 -16.43 -13.49
CA ALA A 364 -6.18 -17.48 -13.36
C ALA A 364 -6.77 -18.90 -13.42
N ALA A 365 -7.93 -19.12 -12.79
CA ALA A 365 -8.61 -20.42 -12.82
C ALA A 365 -9.08 -20.82 -14.23
N ILE A 366 -9.55 -19.87 -15.04
CA ILE A 366 -10.04 -20.12 -16.41
C ILE A 366 -8.89 -20.26 -17.41
N THR A 367 -7.88 -19.40 -17.31
CA THR A 367 -6.80 -19.31 -18.30
C THR A 367 -5.61 -20.21 -17.99
N GLY A 368 -5.47 -20.65 -16.74
CA GLY A 368 -4.25 -21.25 -16.22
C GLY A 368 -3.13 -20.22 -16.00
N TRP A 369 -2.12 -20.60 -15.22
CA TRP A 369 -1.07 -19.71 -14.78
C TRP A 369 -0.23 -19.07 -15.91
N PRO A 370 0.22 -19.87 -16.93
CA PRO A 370 1.05 -19.27 -17.99
C PRO A 370 0.33 -18.14 -18.75
N LEU A 371 -0.94 -18.37 -19.16
CA LEU A 371 -1.69 -17.35 -19.88
C LEU A 371 -2.09 -16.17 -18.97
N PHE A 372 -2.36 -16.42 -17.69
CA PHE A 372 -2.60 -15.37 -16.71
C PHE A 372 -1.44 -14.37 -16.62
N PHE A 373 -0.18 -14.86 -16.56
CA PHE A 373 0.98 -13.98 -16.50
C PHE A 373 1.21 -13.23 -17.81
N LEU A 374 0.92 -13.81 -18.97
CA LEU A 374 0.94 -13.07 -20.24
C LEU A 374 -0.13 -11.97 -20.29
N ILE A 375 -1.33 -12.23 -19.76
CA ILE A 375 -2.39 -11.24 -19.62
C ILE A 375 -1.95 -10.10 -18.68
N SER A 376 -1.21 -10.39 -17.61
CA SER A 376 -0.70 -9.35 -16.72
C SER A 376 0.30 -8.41 -17.42
N ILE A 377 1.13 -8.94 -18.32
CA ILE A 377 2.01 -8.12 -19.18
C ILE A 377 1.18 -7.24 -20.12
N ALA A 378 0.17 -7.84 -20.78
CA ALA A 378 -0.74 -7.09 -21.67
C ALA A 378 -1.52 -6.00 -20.89
N ALA A 379 -1.90 -6.26 -19.63
CA ALA A 379 -2.59 -5.30 -18.79
C ALA A 379 -1.72 -4.09 -18.36
N ALA A 380 -0.39 -4.21 -18.43
CA ALA A 380 0.51 -3.08 -18.21
C ALA A 380 0.63 -2.16 -19.44
N LEU A 381 0.35 -2.66 -20.65
CA LEU A 381 0.52 -1.91 -21.91
C LEU A 381 -0.34 -0.63 -21.97
N PRO A 382 -1.63 -0.61 -21.58
CA PRO A 382 -2.42 0.61 -21.64
C PRO A 382 -1.81 1.76 -20.83
N GLY A 383 -1.27 1.45 -19.63
CA GLY A 383 -0.56 2.44 -18.81
C GLY A 383 0.70 2.97 -19.50
N LEU A 384 1.50 2.09 -20.10
CA LEU A 384 2.70 2.48 -20.84
C LEU A 384 2.37 3.28 -22.10
N LEU A 385 1.29 2.94 -22.81
CA LEU A 385 0.84 3.64 -24.01
C LEU A 385 0.33 5.06 -23.73
N LEU A 386 -0.03 5.38 -22.50
CA LEU A 386 -0.40 6.74 -22.08
C LEU A 386 0.82 7.63 -21.75
N LEU A 387 2.01 7.06 -21.54
CA LEU A 387 3.23 7.81 -21.21
C LEU A 387 3.60 8.91 -22.23
N PRO A 388 3.44 8.74 -23.56
CA PRO A 388 3.74 9.81 -24.51
C PRO A 388 2.96 11.09 -24.27
N VAL A 389 1.77 10.97 -23.66
CA VAL A 389 0.88 12.11 -23.38
C VAL A 389 1.35 12.87 -22.13
N PHE A 390 1.72 12.17 -21.06
CA PHE A 390 2.00 12.77 -19.74
C PHE A 390 3.47 12.88 -19.40
N ALA A 391 4.26 11.95 -19.89
CA ALA A 391 5.69 11.85 -19.62
C ALA A 391 6.46 11.56 -20.92
N PRO A 392 6.44 12.48 -21.90
CA PRO A 392 7.18 12.28 -23.14
C PRO A 392 8.66 12.05 -22.84
N TRP A 393 9.30 11.15 -23.60
CA TRP A 393 10.70 10.76 -23.41
C TRP A 393 11.66 11.95 -23.35
N ASN A 394 11.48 12.89 -24.26
CA ASN A 394 12.14 14.19 -24.21
C ASN A 394 11.11 15.21 -23.72
N PRO A 395 11.29 15.80 -22.54
CA PRO A 395 10.37 16.83 -22.08
C PRO A 395 10.37 17.96 -23.10
N ARG A 396 9.24 18.14 -23.81
CA ARG A 396 8.96 19.40 -24.47
C ARG A 396 8.95 20.42 -23.36
N THR A 397 9.72 21.47 -23.47
CA THR A 397 9.63 22.65 -22.60
C THR A 397 8.25 23.26 -22.79
N PHE A 398 7.25 22.73 -22.11
CA PHE A 398 6.05 23.52 -21.87
C PHE A 398 6.50 24.65 -20.95
N PRO A 399 6.31 25.92 -21.32
CA PRO A 399 6.52 27.01 -20.40
C PRO A 399 5.53 26.78 -19.27
N MET A 400 6.04 26.33 -18.13
CA MET A 400 5.27 26.37 -16.88
C MET A 400 4.90 27.85 -16.69
N PRO A 401 3.63 28.19 -16.44
CA PRO A 401 3.29 29.53 -16.02
C PRO A 401 4.19 29.85 -14.82
N ARG A 402 5.01 30.88 -14.93
CA ARG A 402 5.85 31.34 -13.82
C ARG A 402 4.89 31.74 -12.70
N PRO A 403 4.98 31.18 -11.48
CA PRO A 403 4.18 31.70 -10.38
C PRO A 403 4.63 33.14 -10.13
N GLY A 404 3.69 34.07 -10.24
CA GLY A 404 3.81 35.39 -9.64
C GLY A 404 4.75 36.39 -10.34
N LEU A 405 4.31 36.94 -11.46
CA LEU A 405 4.71 38.28 -11.88
C LEU A 405 3.48 39.20 -12.03
N ASP A 406 2.29 38.72 -11.73
CA ASP A 406 1.05 39.53 -11.85
C ASP A 406 0.63 40.20 -10.54
N ASP A 407 1.38 39.97 -9.42
CA ASP A 407 1.07 40.58 -8.13
C ASP A 407 1.85 41.92 -7.88
N GLU A 408 2.74 42.35 -8.78
CA GLU A 408 3.47 43.60 -8.63
C GLU A 408 2.81 44.79 -9.36
N GLU A 409 1.76 44.62 -10.17
CA GLU A 409 1.07 45.74 -10.84
C GLU A 409 -0.17 46.29 -10.10
N GLU A 410 -0.69 45.64 -9.07
CA GLU A 410 -1.84 46.18 -8.31
C GLU A 410 -1.47 47.15 -7.18
N ASP A 411 -0.21 47.21 -6.74
CA ASP A 411 0.23 48.17 -5.69
C ASP A 411 0.64 49.56 -6.21
N SER A 412 0.58 49.79 -7.53
CA SER A 412 0.99 51.09 -8.11
C SER A 412 -0.18 52.07 -8.33
N TYR A 413 -1.40 51.74 -7.94
CA TYR A 413 -2.59 52.63 -8.09
C TYR A 413 -3.21 53.10 -6.76
N GLN A 414 -2.46 52.98 -5.65
CA GLN A 414 -2.87 53.65 -4.38
C GLN A 414 -1.75 54.59 -3.88
N LEU A 415 -1.61 55.73 -4.52
CA LEU A 415 -1.07 57.00 -3.98
C LEU A 415 -1.92 58.15 -4.48
#